data_6401ee0ee36a414f6cdf778c494d91ed
#
_entry.id   6401ee0ee36a414f6cdf778c494d91ed
#
_cell.length_a   1.000
_cell.length_b   1.000
_cell.length_c   1.000
_cell.angle_alpha   90.00
_cell.angle_beta   90.00
_cell.angle_gamma   90.00
#
_symmetry.space_group_name_H-M   'P 1'
#
loop_
_entity.id
_entity.type
_entity.pdbx_description
1 polymer ?
#
loop_
_entity_poly.entity_id
_entity_poly.type
_entity_poly.pdbx_seq_one_letter_code
_entity_poly.pdbx_strand_id
1 'polypeptide(L)'
;MIEGILIGLSTALTLQNIFMVMIGCFFGTIIGMLPGLGPMTAIALMIPITYGFDPATGLILMAGVYYGAVFGGSTSSILLNAPGVPGTVATSFDGYPMAQQGKAGKALAIAAWSSFAGGTFSAIYLLFLAPSLSKVSLSFRSPDYFALMILGLTAIAAFSSKGQFLKAMMMVVLGLMLASVGQDSLSDITRFTFCLLYTSPSPRDRYISRMPSSA
;
A
#
# COMPACT_ATOMS: atom_id res chain seq x y z
N MET A 1 -8.41 26.39 -3.67
CA MET A 1 -8.00 25.45 -2.61
C MET A 1 -9.12 25.23 -1.58
N ILE A 2 -9.68 26.29 -0.99
CA ILE A 2 -10.76 26.17 0.02
C ILE A 2 -12.02 25.53 -0.59
N GLU A 3 -12.43 25.91 -1.78
CA GLU A 3 -13.58 25.30 -2.48
C GLU A 3 -13.39 23.80 -2.72
N GLY A 4 -12.19 23.36 -3.13
CA GLY A 4 -11.90 21.93 -3.30
C GLY A 4 -11.99 21.15 -2.00
N ILE A 5 -11.57 21.76 -0.87
CA ILE A 5 -11.70 21.16 0.47
C ILE A 5 -13.17 21.02 0.86
N LEU A 6 -13.97 22.05 0.62
CA LEU A 6 -15.41 22.04 0.94
C LEU A 6 -16.16 20.99 0.11
N ILE A 7 -15.86 20.89 -1.19
CA ILE A 7 -16.44 19.87 -2.07
C ILE A 7 -16.01 18.47 -1.61
N GLY A 8 -14.73 18.27 -1.32
CA GLY A 8 -14.23 16.98 -0.82
C GLY A 8 -14.89 16.57 0.50
N LEU A 9 -15.01 17.52 1.44
CA LEU A 9 -15.63 17.27 2.73
C LEU A 9 -17.14 16.98 2.60
N SER A 10 -17.86 17.74 1.77
CA SER A 10 -19.28 17.49 1.51
C SER A 10 -19.52 16.12 0.88
N THR A 11 -18.64 15.68 -0.04
CA THR A 11 -18.71 14.36 -0.66
C THR A 11 -18.37 13.26 0.36
N ALA A 12 -17.34 13.44 1.17
CA ALA A 12 -16.93 12.45 2.16
C ALA A 12 -17.97 12.25 3.27
N LEU A 13 -18.68 13.31 3.67
CA LEU A 13 -19.67 13.27 4.73
C LEU A 13 -21.07 12.80 4.28
N THR A 14 -21.24 12.39 3.02
CA THR A 14 -22.50 11.75 2.61
C THR A 14 -22.71 10.46 3.36
N LEU A 15 -23.95 10.16 3.71
CA LEU A 15 -24.30 8.95 4.46
C LEU A 15 -23.78 7.67 3.76
N GLN A 16 -23.87 7.64 2.44
CA GLN A 16 -23.35 6.55 1.63
C GLN A 16 -21.84 6.36 1.81
N ASN A 17 -21.06 7.43 1.75
CA ASN A 17 -19.60 7.37 1.87
C ASN A 17 -19.14 7.04 3.29
N ILE A 18 -19.88 7.47 4.30
CA ILE A 18 -19.63 7.06 5.69
C ILE A 18 -19.84 5.55 5.85
N PHE A 19 -20.91 4.98 5.28
CA PHE A 19 -21.10 3.54 5.28
C PHE A 19 -20.01 2.81 4.53
N MET A 20 -19.59 3.32 3.37
CA MET A 20 -18.53 2.69 2.58
C MET A 20 -17.18 2.69 3.28
N VAL A 21 -16.80 3.78 3.94
CA VAL A 21 -15.53 3.78 4.70
C VAL A 21 -15.60 2.83 5.91
N MET A 22 -16.76 2.71 6.56
CA MET A 22 -16.94 1.75 7.66
C MET A 22 -16.81 0.30 7.19
N ILE A 23 -17.46 -0.03 6.07
CA ILE A 23 -17.36 -1.35 5.44
C ILE A 23 -15.92 -1.63 5.03
N GLY A 24 -15.27 -0.68 4.36
CA GLY A 24 -13.87 -0.79 3.97
C GLY A 24 -12.95 -1.03 5.17
N CYS A 25 -13.12 -0.24 6.22
CA CYS A 25 -12.34 -0.37 7.45
C CYS A 25 -12.55 -1.74 8.12
N PHE A 26 -13.79 -2.23 8.18
CA PHE A 26 -14.12 -3.53 8.76
C PHE A 26 -13.46 -4.68 8.00
N PHE A 27 -13.67 -4.76 6.68
CA PHE A 27 -13.04 -5.81 5.86
C PHE A 27 -11.53 -5.67 5.81
N GLY A 28 -11.03 -4.44 5.71
CA GLY A 28 -9.61 -4.16 5.77
C GLY A 28 -8.98 -4.68 7.06
N THR A 29 -9.60 -4.42 8.21
CA THR A 29 -9.12 -4.90 9.51
C THR A 29 -9.06 -6.43 9.56
N ILE A 30 -10.09 -7.12 9.10
CA ILE A 30 -10.11 -8.59 9.07
C ILE A 30 -8.96 -9.14 8.21
N ILE A 31 -8.80 -8.61 6.99
CA ILE A 31 -7.75 -9.07 6.08
C ILE A 31 -6.36 -8.71 6.63
N GLY A 32 -6.21 -7.51 7.20
CA GLY A 32 -4.96 -7.03 7.78
C GLY A 32 -4.52 -7.78 9.04
N MET A 33 -5.45 -8.40 9.77
CA MET A 33 -5.12 -9.28 10.91
C MET A 33 -4.46 -10.58 10.47
N LEU A 34 -4.58 -10.97 9.20
CA LEU A 34 -3.93 -12.16 8.66
C LEU A 34 -2.47 -11.85 8.34
N PRO A 35 -1.50 -12.47 9.05
CA PRO A 35 -0.09 -12.20 8.83
C PRO A 35 0.33 -12.48 7.38
N GLY A 36 1.05 -11.52 6.79
CA GLY A 36 1.58 -11.64 5.42
C GLY A 36 0.67 -11.17 4.29
N LEU A 37 -0.63 -10.93 4.52
CA LEU A 37 -1.52 -10.42 3.47
C LEU A 37 -1.36 -8.91 3.26
N GLY A 38 -1.26 -8.15 4.32
CA GLY A 38 -1.01 -6.71 4.25
C GLY A 38 -2.10 -5.88 3.55
N PRO A 39 -1.96 -4.54 3.54
CA PRO A 39 -2.97 -3.64 2.97
C PRO A 39 -3.07 -3.70 1.45
N MET A 40 -1.97 -4.03 0.75
CA MET A 40 -1.99 -4.13 -0.72
C MET A 40 -2.87 -5.29 -1.19
N THR A 41 -2.79 -6.43 -0.52
CA THR A 41 -3.67 -7.58 -0.80
C THR A 41 -5.12 -7.27 -0.47
N ALA A 42 -5.37 -6.57 0.66
CA ALA A 42 -6.72 -6.15 1.03
C ALA A 42 -7.34 -5.23 -0.04
N ILE A 43 -6.58 -4.26 -0.53
CA ILE A 43 -7.00 -3.38 -1.64
C ILE A 43 -7.28 -4.21 -2.89
N ALA A 44 -6.36 -5.09 -3.30
CA ALA A 44 -6.51 -5.89 -4.51
C ALA A 44 -7.78 -6.75 -4.50
N LEU A 45 -8.11 -7.34 -3.34
CA LEU A 45 -9.34 -8.13 -3.17
C LEU A 45 -10.62 -7.28 -3.24
N MET A 46 -10.53 -6.01 -2.86
CA MET A 46 -11.70 -5.11 -2.80
C MET A 46 -11.88 -4.26 -4.06
N ILE A 47 -10.87 -4.15 -4.94
CA ILE A 47 -10.98 -3.41 -6.22
C ILE A 47 -12.21 -3.82 -7.04
N PRO A 48 -12.54 -5.11 -7.24
CA PRO A 48 -13.69 -5.48 -8.06
C PRO A 48 -15.02 -4.90 -7.55
N ILE A 49 -15.13 -4.65 -6.24
CA ILE A 49 -16.34 -4.09 -5.62
C ILE A 49 -16.49 -2.62 -6.00
N THR A 50 -15.39 -1.90 -6.25
CA THR A 50 -15.45 -0.47 -6.59
C THR A 50 -16.06 -0.17 -7.95
N TYR A 51 -16.07 -1.14 -8.87
CA TYR A 51 -16.63 -0.93 -10.23
C TYR A 51 -18.12 -0.58 -10.25
N GLY A 52 -18.85 -0.87 -9.17
CA GLY A 52 -20.27 -0.54 -9.05
C GLY A 52 -20.57 0.84 -8.48
N PHE A 53 -19.55 1.63 -8.12
CA PHE A 53 -19.69 2.92 -7.42
C PHE A 53 -19.04 4.07 -8.18
N ASP A 54 -19.43 5.29 -7.83
CA ASP A 54 -18.74 6.49 -8.30
C ASP A 54 -17.26 6.48 -7.90
N PRO A 55 -16.36 7.06 -8.70
CA PRO A 55 -14.93 7.06 -8.43
C PRO A 55 -14.57 7.61 -7.03
N ALA A 56 -15.26 8.65 -6.56
CA ALA A 56 -15.05 9.23 -5.24
C ALA A 56 -15.41 8.21 -4.13
N THR A 57 -16.55 7.56 -4.24
CA THR A 57 -16.99 6.53 -3.30
C THR A 57 -16.05 5.30 -3.31
N GLY A 58 -15.59 4.90 -4.49
CA GLY A 58 -14.59 3.84 -4.63
C GLY A 58 -13.28 4.17 -3.93
N LEU A 59 -12.77 5.39 -4.09
CA LEU A 59 -11.56 5.86 -3.41
C LEU A 59 -11.73 5.90 -1.88
N ILE A 60 -12.89 6.34 -1.39
CA ILE A 60 -13.21 6.39 0.04
C ILE A 60 -13.26 4.96 0.63
N LEU A 61 -13.89 4.02 -0.09
CA LEU A 61 -13.90 2.60 0.30
C LEU A 61 -12.47 2.05 0.39
N MET A 62 -11.64 2.30 -0.63
CA MET A 62 -10.25 1.83 -0.65
C MET A 62 -9.40 2.45 0.46
N ALA A 63 -9.59 3.73 0.76
CA ALA A 63 -8.93 4.38 1.89
C ALA A 63 -9.33 3.69 3.21
N GLY A 64 -10.61 3.39 3.40
CA GLY A 64 -11.10 2.63 4.55
C GLY A 64 -10.44 1.25 4.66
N VAL A 65 -10.36 0.52 3.56
CA VAL A 65 -9.69 -0.79 3.49
C VAL A 65 -8.22 -0.68 3.89
N TYR A 66 -7.52 0.32 3.37
CA TYR A 66 -6.10 0.54 3.67
C TYR A 66 -5.87 0.81 5.16
N TYR A 67 -6.60 1.78 5.72
CA TYR A 67 -6.49 2.11 7.15
C TYR A 67 -6.90 0.93 8.04
N GLY A 68 -7.97 0.24 7.69
CA GLY A 68 -8.39 -0.97 8.39
C GLY A 68 -7.32 -2.05 8.38
N ALA A 69 -6.72 -2.32 7.23
CA ALA A 69 -5.68 -3.35 7.10
C ALA A 69 -4.41 -3.01 7.90
N VAL A 70 -3.99 -1.75 7.92
CA VAL A 70 -2.84 -1.32 8.73
C VAL A 70 -3.15 -1.49 10.23
N PHE A 71 -4.35 -1.12 10.67
CA PHE A 71 -4.78 -1.31 12.06
C PHE A 71 -4.91 -2.80 12.43
N GLY A 72 -5.46 -3.62 11.52
CA GLY A 72 -5.51 -5.07 11.67
C GLY A 72 -4.14 -5.70 11.84
N GLY A 73 -3.15 -5.23 11.05
CA GLY A 73 -1.75 -5.63 11.20
C GLY A 73 -1.13 -5.25 12.56
N SER A 74 -1.50 -4.10 13.10
CA SER A 74 -1.10 -3.72 14.47
C SER A 74 -1.74 -4.63 15.52
N THR A 75 -2.99 -5.03 15.31
CA THR A 75 -3.71 -5.93 16.22
C THR A 75 -3.04 -7.32 16.26
N SER A 76 -2.69 -7.89 15.10
CA SER A 76 -1.97 -9.17 15.04
C SER A 76 -0.57 -9.08 15.63
N SER A 77 0.12 -7.94 15.46
CA SER A 77 1.42 -7.69 16.08
C SER A 77 1.35 -7.70 17.61
N ILE A 78 0.31 -7.10 18.19
CA ILE A 78 0.11 -7.02 19.64
C ILE A 78 -0.32 -8.36 20.23
N LEU A 79 -1.26 -9.06 19.57
CA LEU A 79 -1.83 -10.27 20.14
C LEU A 79 -1.05 -11.54 19.85
N LEU A 80 -0.47 -11.64 18.64
CA LEU A 80 0.16 -12.86 18.14
C LEU A 80 1.67 -12.75 17.95
N ASN A 81 2.25 -11.56 18.14
CA ASN A 81 3.65 -11.27 17.77
C ASN A 81 3.96 -11.58 16.29
N ALA A 82 2.94 -11.46 15.44
CA ALA A 82 3.03 -11.73 14.02
C ALA A 82 2.62 -10.47 13.25
N PRO A 83 3.59 -9.61 12.88
CA PRO A 83 3.28 -8.35 12.21
C PRO A 83 2.66 -8.59 10.84
N GLY A 84 1.49 -7.98 10.60
CA GLY A 84 0.79 -8.06 9.31
C GLY A 84 1.44 -7.18 8.24
N VAL A 85 2.12 -6.11 8.65
CA VAL A 85 2.83 -5.18 7.78
C VAL A 85 4.17 -4.77 8.38
N PRO A 86 5.18 -4.41 7.57
CA PRO A 86 6.50 -4.03 8.09
C PRO A 86 6.45 -2.90 9.12
N GLY A 87 5.57 -1.92 8.95
CA GLY A 87 5.42 -0.80 9.87
C GLY A 87 4.91 -1.19 11.27
N THR A 88 4.24 -2.33 11.41
CA THR A 88 3.71 -2.81 12.69
C THR A 88 4.69 -3.68 13.48
N VAL A 89 5.88 -3.95 12.96
CA VAL A 89 6.95 -4.65 13.68
C VAL A 89 7.34 -3.89 14.95
N ALA A 90 7.47 -2.57 14.87
CA ALA A 90 7.77 -1.73 16.04
C ALA A 90 6.69 -1.87 17.14
N THR A 91 5.43 -2.02 16.75
CA THR A 91 4.31 -2.20 17.67
C THR A 91 4.40 -3.53 18.45
N SER A 92 5.02 -4.55 17.89
CA SER A 92 5.17 -5.85 18.56
C SER A 92 6.15 -5.80 19.72
N PHE A 93 7.16 -4.93 19.69
CA PHE A 93 8.19 -4.86 20.74
C PHE A 93 7.61 -4.50 22.11
N ASP A 94 6.68 -3.56 22.16
CA ASP A 94 6.05 -3.13 23.41
C ASP A 94 4.66 -3.74 23.59
N GLY A 95 3.90 -3.87 22.50
CA GLY A 95 2.52 -4.32 22.52
C GLY A 95 2.36 -5.78 22.91
N TYR A 96 3.20 -6.66 22.37
CA TYR A 96 3.13 -8.10 22.69
C TYR A 96 3.50 -8.42 24.15
N PRO A 97 4.59 -7.88 24.74
CA PRO A 97 4.85 -8.05 26.17
C PRO A 97 3.72 -7.52 27.07
N MET A 98 3.06 -6.42 26.67
CA MET A 98 1.88 -5.93 27.40
C MET A 98 0.71 -6.92 27.31
N ALA A 99 0.50 -7.54 26.14
CA ALA A 99 -0.53 -8.55 25.96
C ALA A 99 -0.27 -9.80 26.82
N GLN A 100 0.98 -10.26 26.90
CA GLN A 100 1.38 -11.37 27.78
C GLN A 100 1.12 -11.09 29.26
N GLN A 101 1.23 -9.82 29.68
CA GLN A 101 0.88 -9.39 31.04
C GLN A 101 -0.63 -9.27 31.30
N GLY A 102 -1.47 -9.70 30.38
CA GLY A 102 -2.93 -9.57 30.49
C GLY A 102 -3.46 -8.15 30.20
N LYS A 103 -2.62 -7.25 29.69
CA LYS A 103 -2.98 -5.86 29.39
C LYS A 103 -3.24 -5.61 27.90
N ALA A 104 -3.63 -6.63 27.17
CA ALA A 104 -3.87 -6.56 25.71
C ALA A 104 -4.85 -5.45 25.32
N GLY A 105 -5.95 -5.28 26.07
CA GLY A 105 -6.91 -4.22 25.82
C GLY A 105 -6.34 -2.81 25.94
N LYS A 106 -5.41 -2.58 26.89
CA LYS A 106 -4.72 -1.29 27.01
C LYS A 106 -3.79 -1.05 25.82
N ALA A 107 -3.04 -2.06 25.39
CA ALA A 107 -2.14 -1.96 24.24
C ALA A 107 -2.92 -1.64 22.95
N LEU A 108 -4.05 -2.33 22.71
CA LEU A 108 -4.93 -2.07 21.57
C LEU A 108 -5.55 -0.67 21.61
N ALA A 109 -5.98 -0.21 22.79
CA ALA A 109 -6.52 1.13 22.95
C ALA A 109 -5.49 2.22 22.65
N ILE A 110 -4.26 2.07 23.14
CA ILE A 110 -3.15 2.99 22.82
C ILE A 110 -2.85 2.98 21.33
N ALA A 111 -2.81 1.80 20.70
CA ALA A 111 -2.59 1.67 19.26
C ALA A 111 -3.72 2.36 18.46
N ALA A 112 -4.97 2.22 18.86
CA ALA A 112 -6.09 2.89 18.23
C ALA A 112 -6.01 4.42 18.35
N TRP A 113 -5.74 4.95 19.55
CA TRP A 113 -5.60 6.38 19.78
C TRP A 113 -4.41 6.98 19.02
N SER A 114 -3.27 6.31 19.04
CA SER A 114 -2.09 6.78 18.28
C SER A 114 -2.31 6.73 16.77
N SER A 115 -3.02 5.71 16.27
CA SER A 115 -3.39 5.62 14.86
C SER A 115 -4.37 6.73 14.46
N PHE A 116 -5.36 7.03 15.31
CA PHE A 116 -6.29 8.12 15.08
C PHE A 116 -5.57 9.49 15.06
N ALA A 117 -4.75 9.75 16.08
CA ALA A 117 -3.98 11.00 16.14
C ALA A 117 -3.02 11.12 14.95
N GLY A 118 -2.23 10.08 14.67
CA GLY A 118 -1.28 10.06 13.54
C GLY A 118 -1.98 10.23 12.21
N GLY A 119 -3.10 9.54 11.98
CA GLY A 119 -3.91 9.68 10.77
C GLY A 119 -4.49 11.07 10.59
N THR A 120 -4.97 11.70 11.66
CA THR A 120 -5.50 13.07 11.62
C THR A 120 -4.40 14.08 11.28
N PHE A 121 -3.24 13.99 11.95
CA PHE A 121 -2.10 14.85 11.63
C PHE A 121 -1.62 14.63 10.20
N SER A 122 -1.52 13.37 9.75
CA SER A 122 -1.14 13.04 8.38
C SER A 122 -2.10 13.63 7.35
N ALA A 123 -3.41 13.57 7.58
CA ALA A 123 -4.41 14.15 6.71
C ALA A 123 -4.27 15.67 6.61
N ILE A 124 -4.04 16.35 7.74
CA ILE A 124 -3.80 17.79 7.77
C ILE A 124 -2.52 18.14 6.99
N TYR A 125 -1.43 17.42 7.25
CA TYR A 125 -0.18 17.62 6.53
C TYR A 125 -0.35 17.42 5.01
N LEU A 126 -1.02 16.33 4.62
CA LEU A 126 -1.29 16.04 3.21
C LEU A 126 -2.05 17.20 2.54
N LEU A 127 -3.06 17.72 3.20
CA LEU A 127 -3.91 18.80 2.69
C LEU A 127 -3.10 20.06 2.36
N PHE A 128 -2.14 20.43 3.21
CA PHE A 128 -1.30 21.63 3.00
C PHE A 128 -0.09 21.37 2.09
N LEU A 129 0.52 20.19 2.21
CA LEU A 129 1.77 19.87 1.50
C LEU A 129 1.56 19.22 0.13
N ALA A 130 0.40 18.58 -0.13
CA ALA A 130 0.15 17.88 -1.38
C ALA A 130 0.42 18.71 -2.64
N PRO A 131 -0.01 20.02 -2.73
CA PRO A 131 0.25 20.83 -3.91
C PRO A 131 1.75 21.10 -4.13
N SER A 132 2.51 21.24 -3.06
CA SER A 132 3.96 21.46 -3.13
C SER A 132 4.71 20.17 -3.45
N LEU A 133 4.33 19.09 -2.80
CA LEU A 133 4.92 17.76 -3.03
C LEU A 133 4.65 17.25 -4.43
N SER A 134 3.46 17.50 -5.00
CA SER A 134 3.15 17.11 -6.37
C SER A 134 4.06 17.79 -7.39
N LYS A 135 4.39 19.07 -7.19
CA LYS A 135 5.35 19.77 -8.06
C LYS A 135 6.75 19.18 -7.98
N VAL A 136 7.20 18.86 -6.77
CA VAL A 136 8.49 18.19 -6.57
C VAL A 136 8.48 16.80 -7.20
N SER A 137 7.44 16.01 -6.96
CA SER A 137 7.32 14.66 -7.52
C SER A 137 7.32 14.65 -9.05
N LEU A 138 6.64 15.60 -9.68
CA LEU A 138 6.61 15.73 -11.14
C LEU A 138 7.94 16.23 -11.73
N SER A 139 8.84 16.80 -10.93
CA SER A 139 10.18 17.17 -11.38
C SER A 139 11.15 15.99 -11.42
N PHE A 140 10.83 14.87 -10.76
CA PHE A 140 11.64 13.66 -10.79
C PHE A 140 11.58 12.99 -12.16
N ARG A 141 12.75 12.72 -12.72
CA ARG A 141 12.92 12.00 -13.99
C ARG A 141 13.45 10.59 -13.75
N SER A 142 13.42 9.77 -14.78
CA SER A 142 13.89 8.38 -14.71
C SER A 142 15.29 8.20 -14.07
N PRO A 143 16.30 9.09 -14.34
CA PRO A 143 17.59 9.01 -13.66
C PRO A 143 17.51 9.24 -12.15
N ASP A 144 16.59 10.10 -11.69
CA ASP A 144 16.45 10.43 -10.27
C ASP A 144 15.86 9.23 -9.51
N TYR A 145 14.89 8.53 -10.10
CA TYR A 145 14.36 7.27 -9.56
C TYR A 145 15.44 6.19 -9.47
N PHE A 146 16.30 6.09 -10.47
CA PHE A 146 17.42 5.16 -10.43
C PHE A 146 18.40 5.48 -9.29
N ALA A 147 18.74 6.76 -9.10
CA ALA A 147 19.57 7.20 -7.99
C ALA A 147 18.96 6.90 -6.63
N LEU A 148 17.63 7.13 -6.48
CA LEU A 148 16.89 6.80 -5.27
C LEU A 148 16.86 5.28 -4.98
N MET A 149 16.72 4.46 -6.02
CA MET A 149 16.80 3.01 -5.88
C MET A 149 18.18 2.56 -5.37
N ILE A 150 19.27 3.07 -5.94
CA ILE A 150 20.62 2.77 -5.47
C ILE A 150 20.80 3.20 -4.02
N LEU A 151 20.33 4.40 -3.67
CA LEU A 151 20.40 4.91 -2.30
C LEU A 151 19.62 4.00 -1.34
N GLY A 152 18.39 3.57 -1.70
CA GLY A 152 17.59 2.66 -0.90
C GLY A 152 18.26 1.29 -0.71
N LEU A 153 18.82 0.71 -1.78
CA LEU A 153 19.49 -0.57 -1.72
C LEU A 153 20.78 -0.52 -0.89
N THR A 154 21.56 0.56 -1.02
CA THR A 154 22.78 0.76 -0.22
C THR A 154 22.44 0.99 1.25
N ALA A 155 21.35 1.72 1.55
CA ALA A 155 20.87 1.88 2.92
C ALA A 155 20.49 0.55 3.55
N ILE A 156 19.72 -0.30 2.85
CA ILE A 156 19.36 -1.65 3.32
C ILE A 156 20.63 -2.48 3.59
N ALA A 157 21.59 -2.45 2.68
CA ALA A 157 22.85 -3.16 2.86
C ALA A 157 23.67 -2.64 4.05
N ALA A 158 23.62 -1.32 4.32
CA ALA A 158 24.31 -0.70 5.46
C ALA A 158 23.68 -1.07 6.81
N PHE A 159 22.36 -1.30 6.86
CA PHE A 159 21.68 -1.78 8.08
C PHE A 159 21.87 -3.27 8.34
N SER A 160 22.52 -3.98 7.44
CA SER A 160 22.86 -5.39 7.65
C SER A 160 23.87 -5.54 8.79
N SER A 161 23.80 -6.69 9.49
CA SER A 161 24.68 -6.98 10.62
C SER A 161 26.16 -6.84 10.25
N LYS A 162 26.98 -6.36 11.20
CA LYS A 162 28.42 -6.20 11.01
C LYS A 162 29.07 -7.47 10.46
N GLY A 163 29.81 -7.35 9.36
CA GLY A 163 30.52 -8.46 8.71
C GLY A 163 29.67 -9.27 7.69
N GLN A 164 28.39 -8.96 7.50
CA GLN A 164 27.54 -9.67 6.53
C GLN A 164 27.17 -8.83 5.30
N PHE A 165 27.86 -7.73 5.08
CA PHE A 165 27.61 -6.83 3.94
C PHE A 165 27.60 -7.55 2.59
N LEU A 166 28.54 -8.47 2.36
CA LEU A 166 28.61 -9.22 1.11
C LEU A 166 27.38 -10.12 0.92
N LYS A 167 26.89 -10.75 1.99
CA LYS A 167 25.67 -11.56 1.94
C LYS A 167 24.44 -10.70 1.66
N ALA A 168 24.36 -9.52 2.29
CA ALA A 168 23.28 -8.56 2.03
C ALA A 168 23.27 -8.11 0.56
N MET A 169 24.43 -7.79 0.00
CA MET A 169 24.54 -7.42 -1.42
C MET A 169 24.14 -8.56 -2.36
N MET A 170 24.54 -9.80 -2.06
CA MET A 170 24.10 -10.95 -2.85
C MET A 170 22.58 -11.12 -2.83
N MET A 171 21.94 -10.93 -1.65
CA MET A 171 20.48 -10.99 -1.52
C MET A 171 19.78 -9.85 -2.25
N VAL A 172 20.37 -8.64 -2.25
CA VAL A 172 19.86 -7.50 -3.03
C VAL A 172 19.89 -7.82 -4.52
N VAL A 173 21.01 -8.33 -5.05
CA VAL A 173 21.12 -8.71 -6.46
C VAL A 173 20.13 -9.81 -6.82
N LEU A 174 20.01 -10.83 -5.97
CA LEU A 174 19.04 -11.92 -6.17
C LEU A 174 17.60 -11.39 -6.16
N GLY A 175 17.27 -10.49 -5.25
CA GLY A 175 15.96 -9.81 -5.21
C GLY A 175 15.68 -9.00 -6.47
N LEU A 176 16.68 -8.27 -7.00
CA LEU A 176 16.54 -7.55 -8.26
C LEU A 176 16.35 -8.47 -9.46
N MET A 177 17.06 -9.60 -9.49
CA MET A 177 16.87 -10.62 -10.53
C MET A 177 15.44 -11.19 -10.50
N LEU A 178 14.91 -11.50 -9.31
CA LEU A 178 13.53 -11.97 -9.16
C LEU A 178 12.51 -10.87 -9.52
N ALA A 179 12.77 -9.63 -9.14
CA ALA A 179 11.91 -8.49 -9.45
C ALA A 179 11.87 -8.16 -10.96
N SER A 180 12.88 -8.58 -11.73
CA SER A 180 12.90 -8.39 -13.19
C SER A 180 12.00 -9.38 -13.94
N VAL A 181 11.46 -10.40 -13.25
CA VAL A 181 10.50 -11.35 -13.82
C VAL A 181 9.09 -10.77 -13.75
N GLY A 182 8.42 -10.65 -14.86
CA GLY A 182 7.05 -10.14 -14.91
C GLY A 182 6.82 -9.12 -16.01
N GLN A 183 5.82 -8.29 -15.82
CA GLN A 183 5.48 -7.21 -16.74
C GLN A 183 6.16 -5.90 -16.31
N ASP A 184 6.84 -5.26 -17.24
CA ASP A 184 7.45 -3.95 -17.03
C ASP A 184 6.35 -2.88 -16.99
N SER A 185 6.22 -2.17 -15.88
CA SER A 185 5.19 -1.13 -15.69
C SER A 185 5.37 0.11 -16.58
N LEU A 186 6.54 0.29 -17.21
CA LEU A 186 6.83 1.43 -18.08
C LEU A 186 6.65 1.11 -19.57
N SER A 187 6.98 -0.13 -19.99
CA SER A 187 7.00 -0.53 -21.40
C SER A 187 5.97 -1.60 -21.75
N ASP A 188 5.19 -2.08 -20.77
CA ASP A 188 4.24 -3.20 -20.90
C ASP A 188 4.84 -4.49 -21.52
N ILE A 189 6.18 -4.57 -21.61
CA ILE A 189 6.87 -5.72 -22.14
C ILE A 189 7.00 -6.78 -21.04
N THR A 190 6.61 -8.00 -21.36
CA THR A 190 6.79 -9.14 -20.46
C THR A 190 8.23 -9.64 -20.51
N ARG A 191 8.88 -9.74 -19.34
CA ARG A 191 10.26 -10.22 -19.20
C ARG A 191 10.31 -11.51 -18.40
N PHE A 192 11.01 -12.52 -18.91
CA PHE A 192 11.25 -13.79 -18.24
C PHE A 192 10.00 -14.51 -17.73
N THR A 193 8.87 -14.37 -18.42
CA THR A 193 7.59 -14.93 -17.98
C THR A 193 7.40 -16.42 -18.30
N PHE A 194 8.30 -17.03 -19.06
CA PHE A 194 8.30 -18.46 -19.41
C PHE A 194 6.90 -18.99 -19.82
N CYS A 195 6.10 -18.19 -20.50
CA CYS A 195 4.70 -18.46 -20.87
C CYS A 195 3.72 -18.63 -19.67
N LEU A 196 4.15 -18.48 -18.43
CA LEU A 196 3.29 -18.64 -17.26
C LEU A 196 2.33 -17.46 -17.02
N LEU A 197 2.67 -16.27 -17.54
CA LEU A 197 1.85 -15.06 -17.47
C LEU A 197 1.16 -14.76 -18.82
N TYR A 198 0.91 -15.78 -19.62
CA TYR A 198 0.15 -15.61 -20.85
C TYR A 198 -1.33 -15.39 -20.49
N THR A 199 -1.69 -14.15 -20.24
CA THR A 199 -3.09 -13.74 -20.36
C THR A 199 -3.42 -13.89 -21.84
N SER A 200 -4.28 -14.82 -22.14
CA SER A 200 -4.88 -14.99 -23.46
C SER A 200 -5.17 -13.61 -24.08
N PRO A 201 -4.66 -13.29 -25.29
CA PRO A 201 -4.93 -11.98 -25.88
C PRO A 201 -6.43 -11.75 -25.87
N SER A 202 -6.85 -10.63 -25.28
CA SER A 202 -8.24 -10.24 -25.25
C SER A 202 -8.81 -10.33 -26.67
N PRO A 203 -10.05 -10.79 -26.88
CA PRO A 203 -10.69 -10.70 -28.18
C PRO A 203 -10.60 -9.30 -28.81
N ARG A 204 -10.47 -8.27 -28.00
CA ARG A 204 -10.26 -6.87 -28.42
C ARG A 204 -8.90 -6.64 -29.09
N ASP A 205 -7.84 -7.30 -28.65
CA ASP A 205 -6.50 -7.13 -29.22
C ASP A 205 -6.41 -7.76 -30.61
N ARG A 206 -7.20 -8.80 -30.90
CA ARG A 206 -7.34 -9.36 -32.22
C ARG A 206 -8.04 -8.44 -33.23
N TYR A 207 -8.92 -7.55 -32.76
CA TYR A 207 -9.60 -6.58 -33.63
C TYR A 207 -8.68 -5.45 -34.08
N ILE A 208 -7.81 -4.98 -33.16
CA ILE A 208 -6.86 -3.87 -33.44
C ILE A 208 -5.77 -4.33 -34.42
N SER A 209 -5.29 -5.56 -34.32
CA SER A 209 -4.28 -6.11 -35.23
C SER A 209 -4.80 -6.42 -36.67
N ARG A 210 -6.12 -6.37 -36.87
CA ARG A 210 -6.76 -6.60 -38.19
C ARG A 210 -7.27 -5.34 -38.85
N MET A 211 -7.11 -4.17 -38.24
CA MET A 211 -7.40 -2.92 -38.96
C MET A 211 -6.32 -2.70 -40.00
N PRO A 212 -6.63 -2.66 -41.31
CA PRO A 212 -5.66 -2.25 -42.30
C PRO A 212 -5.26 -0.82 -42.01
N SER A 213 -3.96 -0.56 -42.01
CA SER A 213 -3.44 0.79 -41.97
C SER A 213 -3.99 1.53 -43.17
N SER A 214 -5.09 2.24 -42.99
CA SER A 214 -5.62 3.13 -44.04
C SER A 214 -4.60 4.25 -44.22
N ALA A 215 -4.09 4.29 -45.45
CA ALA A 215 -3.21 5.32 -45.97
C ALA A 215 -3.78 6.73 -45.75
#